data_f730c929f5a626d5fcb2593f7596ead6
#
_entry.id   f730c929f5a626d5fcb2593f7596ead6
#
_cell.length_a   1.000
_cell.length_b   1.000
_cell.length_c   1.000
_cell.angle_alpha   90.00
_cell.angle_beta   90.00
_cell.angle_gamma   90.00
#
_symmetry.space_group_name_H-M   'P 1'
#
loop_
_entity.id
_entity.type
_entity.pdbx_description
1 polymer ?
#
loop_
_entity_poly.entity_id
_entity_poly.type
_entity_poly.pdbx_seq_one_letter_code
_entity_poly.pdbx_strand_id
1 'polypeptide(L)'
;MRTTTVDRSLRGSPVLPRPRTLIHPGAFNPVRIHSRCARRGRHVRLALQPGASLFEALVNGLAPLGVENASMTLLSGEFSHLDYCTAPPDPAHLRVVAYTAPIAAGAAMLIFGNATLGKGDNGEPLVHCHAAFCDQGGALLGGHLIPQTTIVGAAPVTVLVTTLEGFELRATYDAETNLRLLQPREI
;
A
#
# COMPACT_ATOMS: atom_id res chain seq x y z
N MET A 1 3.18 -22.00 54.44
CA MET A 1 2.43 -21.65 53.25
C MET A 1 2.19 -20.15 53.28
N ARG A 2 2.97 -19.35 52.56
CA ARG A 2 2.82 -17.88 52.51
C ARG A 2 2.06 -17.55 51.26
N THR A 3 0.84 -17.07 51.43
CA THR A 3 0.00 -16.54 50.34
C THR A 3 0.52 -15.17 49.97
N THR A 4 1.15 -15.05 48.84
CA THR A 4 1.54 -13.75 48.26
C THR A 4 0.30 -13.14 47.62
N THR A 5 -0.28 -12.15 48.26
CA THR A 5 -1.33 -11.31 47.70
C THR A 5 -0.67 -10.44 46.66
N VAL A 6 -0.96 -10.66 45.37
CA VAL A 6 -0.56 -9.76 44.27
C VAL A 6 -1.41 -8.50 44.38
N ASP A 7 -0.78 -7.41 44.80
CA ASP A 7 -1.39 -6.08 44.76
C ASP A 7 -1.68 -5.68 43.31
N ARG A 8 -2.94 -5.77 42.93
CA ARG A 8 -3.48 -5.25 41.68
C ARG A 8 -3.87 -3.78 41.82
N SER A 9 -2.97 -2.94 42.33
CA SER A 9 -3.06 -1.51 42.07
C SER A 9 -2.69 -1.28 40.59
N LEU A 10 -3.63 -1.49 39.73
CA LEU A 10 -3.56 -1.23 38.30
C LEU A 10 -3.23 0.23 38.11
N ARG A 11 -1.97 0.50 37.94
CA ARG A 11 -1.52 1.70 37.20
C ARG A 11 -2.42 1.81 35.98
N GLY A 12 -3.04 2.98 35.82
CA GLY A 12 -4.06 3.23 34.81
C GLY A 12 -3.71 2.58 33.49
N SER A 13 -4.57 1.72 33.00
CA SER A 13 -4.44 1.13 31.68
C SER A 13 -4.13 2.25 30.69
N PRO A 14 -3.10 2.15 29.85
CA PRO A 14 -2.86 3.16 28.84
C PRO A 14 -4.17 3.34 28.09
N VAL A 15 -4.70 4.56 28.13
CA VAL A 15 -5.91 4.89 27.36
C VAL A 15 -5.52 4.75 25.90
N LEU A 16 -5.86 3.61 25.32
CA LEU A 16 -5.66 3.41 23.88
C LEU A 16 -6.39 4.53 23.15
N PRO A 17 -5.75 5.16 22.17
CA PRO A 17 -6.40 6.17 21.36
C PRO A 17 -7.67 5.54 20.75
N ARG A 18 -8.79 6.24 20.88
CA ARG A 18 -10.04 5.79 20.25
C ARG A 18 -9.81 5.64 18.75
N PRO A 19 -10.17 4.52 18.14
CA PRO A 19 -10.06 4.37 16.70
C PRO A 19 -10.87 5.48 16.03
N ARG A 20 -10.28 6.17 15.08
CA ARG A 20 -11.00 7.15 14.26
C ARG A 20 -11.89 6.36 13.31
N THR A 21 -13.20 6.49 13.48
CA THR A 21 -14.15 5.87 12.57
C THR A 21 -14.15 6.65 11.25
N LEU A 22 -13.91 5.94 10.15
CA LEU A 22 -14.08 6.50 8.82
C LEU A 22 -15.58 6.64 8.54
N ILE A 23 -15.98 7.80 8.04
CA ILE A 23 -17.36 8.06 7.63
C ILE A 23 -17.43 7.93 6.13
N HIS A 24 -18.25 7.02 5.64
CA HIS A 24 -18.50 6.85 4.22
C HIS A 24 -19.55 7.88 3.80
N PRO A 25 -19.25 8.76 2.85
CA PRO A 25 -20.17 9.86 2.47
C PRO A 25 -21.33 9.38 1.60
N GLY A 26 -21.15 8.30 0.87
CA GLY A 26 -22.13 7.77 -0.07
C GLY A 26 -23.13 6.80 0.56
N ALA A 27 -24.11 6.40 -0.24
CA ALA A 27 -25.09 5.41 0.15
C ALA A 27 -24.42 4.05 0.40
N PHE A 28 -24.90 3.35 1.43
CA PHE A 28 -24.43 2.01 1.75
C PHE A 28 -24.53 1.08 0.53
N ASN A 29 -23.43 0.45 0.17
CA ASN A 29 -23.39 -0.58 -0.87
C ASN A 29 -23.49 -1.96 -0.19
N PRO A 30 -24.57 -2.73 -0.43
CA PRO A 30 -24.70 -4.07 0.15
C PRO A 30 -23.66 -5.06 -0.39
N VAL A 31 -23.08 -4.80 -1.57
CA VAL A 31 -22.01 -5.61 -2.17
C VAL A 31 -20.67 -4.94 -1.87
N ARG A 32 -20.23 -5.02 -0.60
CA ARG A 32 -18.95 -4.42 -0.17
C ARG A 32 -17.71 -5.23 -0.54
N ILE A 33 -17.88 -6.53 -0.74
CA ILE A 33 -16.79 -7.44 -1.01
C ILE A 33 -16.93 -7.97 -2.44
N HIS A 34 -16.02 -7.52 -3.29
CA HIS A 34 -15.85 -8.09 -4.63
C HIS A 34 -14.79 -9.18 -4.54
N SER A 35 -15.13 -10.39 -4.93
CA SER A 35 -14.19 -11.51 -4.94
C SER A 35 -14.06 -12.12 -6.32
N ARG A 36 -12.84 -12.48 -6.68
CA ARG A 36 -12.53 -13.29 -7.87
C ARG A 36 -11.48 -14.30 -7.47
N CYS A 37 -11.52 -15.44 -8.14
CA CYS A 37 -10.59 -16.53 -7.87
C CYS A 37 -9.85 -16.89 -9.17
N ALA A 38 -8.52 -16.90 -9.09
CA ALA A 38 -7.66 -17.44 -10.12
C ALA A 38 -7.34 -18.91 -9.81
N ARG A 39 -7.40 -19.77 -10.82
CA ARG A 39 -6.99 -21.17 -10.68
C ARG A 39 -5.49 -21.36 -10.71
N ARG A 40 -4.76 -20.39 -11.23
CA ARG A 40 -3.31 -20.39 -11.39
C ARG A 40 -2.75 -19.04 -11.02
N GLY A 41 -1.51 -19.03 -10.58
CA GLY A 41 -0.72 -17.86 -10.33
C GLY A 41 0.74 -18.25 -10.33
N ARG A 42 1.60 -17.32 -10.69
CA ARG A 42 3.06 -17.50 -10.64
C ARG A 42 3.62 -16.72 -9.47
N HIS A 43 4.67 -17.26 -8.88
CA HIS A 43 5.47 -16.55 -7.90
C HIS A 43 6.77 -16.10 -8.55
N VAL A 44 7.06 -14.82 -8.47
CA VAL A 44 8.26 -14.22 -9.05
C VAL A 44 8.99 -13.45 -7.96
N ARG A 45 10.32 -13.52 -7.95
CA ARG A 45 11.17 -12.66 -7.13
C ARG A 45 11.89 -11.68 -8.05
N LEU A 46 11.72 -10.39 -7.78
CA LEU A 46 12.41 -9.32 -8.48
C LEU A 46 13.42 -8.65 -7.56
N ALA A 47 14.48 -8.13 -8.15
CA ALA A 47 15.40 -7.17 -7.54
C ALA A 47 15.33 -5.90 -8.39
N LEU A 48 14.67 -4.87 -7.89
CA LEU A 48 14.52 -3.61 -8.61
C LEU A 48 15.85 -2.87 -8.60
N GLN A 49 16.33 -2.51 -9.78
CA GLN A 49 17.64 -1.92 -9.96
C GLN A 49 17.67 -0.44 -9.57
N PRO A 50 18.80 0.06 -9.07
CA PRO A 50 18.99 1.45 -8.71
C PRO A 50 18.70 2.44 -9.86
N GLY A 51 18.19 3.62 -9.50
CA GLY A 51 18.03 4.75 -10.40
C GLY A 51 16.70 4.83 -11.14
N ALA A 52 15.93 3.75 -11.21
CA ALA A 52 14.57 3.77 -11.76
C ALA A 52 13.55 4.21 -10.71
N SER A 53 12.44 4.79 -11.14
CA SER A 53 11.30 4.97 -10.24
C SER A 53 10.72 3.61 -9.83
N LEU A 54 10.12 3.55 -8.65
CA LEU A 54 9.45 2.33 -8.19
C LEU A 54 8.39 1.86 -9.19
N PHE A 55 7.67 2.81 -9.80
CA PHE A 55 6.68 2.51 -10.84
C PHE A 55 7.32 1.85 -12.06
N GLU A 56 8.32 2.48 -12.67
CA GLU A 56 9.00 1.96 -13.85
C GLU A 56 9.69 0.61 -13.58
N ALA A 57 10.36 0.49 -12.43
CA ALA A 57 11.06 -0.74 -12.07
C ALA A 57 10.09 -1.92 -11.91
N LEU A 58 8.90 -1.72 -11.34
CA LEU A 58 7.88 -2.76 -11.21
C LEU A 58 7.22 -3.07 -12.55
N VAL A 59 6.76 -2.07 -13.28
CA VAL A 59 6.05 -2.27 -14.56
C VAL A 59 6.98 -2.90 -15.59
N ASN A 60 8.19 -2.35 -15.78
CA ASN A 60 9.15 -2.88 -16.76
C ASN A 60 9.73 -4.24 -16.35
N GLY A 61 9.84 -4.51 -15.06
CA GLY A 61 10.28 -5.82 -14.57
C GLY A 61 9.24 -6.93 -14.77
N LEU A 62 7.96 -6.58 -14.80
CA LEU A 62 6.85 -7.53 -14.94
C LEU A 62 6.34 -7.68 -16.38
N ALA A 63 6.48 -6.64 -17.20
CA ALA A 63 6.00 -6.64 -18.59
C ALA A 63 6.59 -7.79 -19.45
N PRO A 64 7.91 -8.12 -19.40
CA PRO A 64 8.46 -9.24 -20.16
C PRO A 64 7.90 -10.60 -19.76
N LEU A 65 7.33 -10.70 -18.54
CA LEU A 65 6.68 -11.90 -18.01
C LEU A 65 5.19 -11.96 -18.37
N GLY A 66 4.66 -10.95 -19.07
CA GLY A 66 3.24 -10.82 -19.40
C GLY A 66 2.36 -10.63 -18.16
N VAL A 67 2.86 -9.95 -17.12
CA VAL A 67 2.14 -9.73 -15.87
C VAL A 67 1.56 -8.32 -15.85
N GLU A 68 0.26 -8.23 -15.88
CA GLU A 68 -0.49 -6.95 -15.83
C GLU A 68 -1.20 -6.74 -14.49
N ASN A 69 -1.40 -7.81 -13.71
CA ASN A 69 -2.05 -7.76 -12.41
C ASN A 69 -1.26 -8.59 -11.40
N ALA A 70 -0.93 -8.02 -10.27
CA ALA A 70 -0.14 -8.70 -9.24
C ALA A 70 -0.36 -8.13 -7.85
N SER A 71 -0.23 -8.99 -6.85
CA SER A 71 -0.01 -8.62 -5.45
C SER A 71 1.48 -8.78 -5.14
N MET A 72 2.05 -7.81 -4.45
CA MET A 72 3.50 -7.75 -4.25
C MET A 72 3.84 -7.41 -2.81
N THR A 73 4.92 -8.02 -2.30
CA THR A 73 5.52 -7.69 -1.01
C THR A 73 6.92 -7.15 -1.24
N LEU A 74 7.18 -5.94 -0.79
CA LEU A 74 8.51 -5.34 -0.79
C LEU A 74 9.19 -5.70 0.52
N LEU A 75 10.32 -6.42 0.45
CA LEU A 75 10.96 -7.00 1.64
C LEU A 75 12.03 -6.10 2.24
N SER A 76 12.91 -5.55 1.40
CA SER A 76 14.06 -4.77 1.82
C SER A 76 14.65 -4.00 0.65
N GLY A 77 15.50 -3.04 0.92
CA GLY A 77 16.21 -2.22 -0.06
C GLY A 77 16.25 -0.77 0.35
N GLU A 78 16.73 0.07 -0.54
CA GLU A 78 16.84 1.51 -0.31
C GLU A 78 16.11 2.30 -1.38
N PHE A 79 15.66 3.47 -1.00
CA PHE A 79 15.24 4.53 -1.91
C PHE A 79 16.24 5.68 -1.78
N SER A 80 16.76 6.17 -2.90
CA SER A 80 17.57 7.39 -2.94
C SER A 80 16.70 8.63 -2.78
N HIS A 81 15.42 8.51 -3.15
CA HIS A 81 14.37 9.49 -2.91
C HIS A 81 13.05 8.78 -2.69
N LEU A 82 12.32 9.16 -1.65
CA LEU A 82 11.02 8.60 -1.33
C LEU A 82 10.02 9.72 -1.07
N ASP A 83 8.93 9.71 -1.85
CA ASP A 83 7.75 10.53 -1.61
C ASP A 83 6.59 9.66 -1.15
N TYR A 84 5.83 10.16 -0.19
CA TYR A 84 4.65 9.49 0.32
C TYR A 84 3.56 10.50 0.70
N CYS A 85 2.37 10.00 0.91
CA CYS A 85 1.29 10.76 1.52
C CYS A 85 0.57 9.92 2.58
N THR A 86 -0.21 10.59 3.41
CA THR A 86 -1.13 9.97 4.34
C THR A 86 -2.57 10.25 3.92
N ALA A 87 -3.51 9.45 4.39
CA ALA A 87 -4.92 9.56 4.03
C ALA A 87 -5.79 9.66 5.31
N PRO A 88 -5.75 10.80 6.03
CA PRO A 88 -6.64 11.01 7.16
C PRO A 88 -8.12 11.07 6.70
N PRO A 89 -9.07 10.92 7.62
CA PRO A 89 -10.48 11.16 7.33
C PRO A 89 -10.68 12.53 6.67
N ASP A 90 -11.50 12.60 5.63
CA ASP A 90 -11.78 13.86 4.94
C ASP A 90 -12.55 14.81 5.87
N PRO A 91 -11.99 15.98 6.22
CA PRO A 91 -12.66 16.93 7.10
C PRO A 91 -13.94 17.53 6.46
N ALA A 92 -14.03 17.54 5.14
CA ALA A 92 -15.21 18.01 4.41
C ALA A 92 -16.30 16.93 4.27
N HIS A 93 -16.01 15.68 4.68
CA HIS A 93 -16.89 14.51 4.52
C HIS A 93 -17.37 14.26 3.08
N LEU A 94 -16.63 14.75 2.09
CA LEU A 94 -16.92 14.52 0.66
C LEU A 94 -16.38 13.17 0.18
N ARG A 95 -15.34 12.66 0.86
CA ARG A 95 -14.70 11.37 0.61
C ARG A 95 -14.47 10.66 1.93
N VAL A 96 -14.23 9.35 1.88
CA VAL A 96 -13.89 8.62 3.11
C VAL A 96 -12.55 9.09 3.70
N VAL A 97 -11.59 9.46 2.84
CA VAL A 97 -10.28 10.01 3.22
C VAL A 97 -9.87 11.13 2.26
N ALA A 98 -9.00 12.02 2.75
CA ALA A 98 -8.35 13.03 1.94
C ALA A 98 -6.83 12.81 1.99
N TYR A 99 -6.22 12.56 0.83
CA TYR A 99 -4.76 12.43 0.74
C TYR A 99 -4.11 13.79 1.04
N THR A 100 -3.04 13.76 1.84
CA THR A 100 -2.19 14.94 2.04
C THR A 100 -1.43 15.27 0.74
N ALA A 101 -0.89 16.49 0.67
CA ALA A 101 0.14 16.77 -0.30
C ALA A 101 1.32 15.78 -0.15
N PRO A 102 2.09 15.51 -1.21
CA PRO A 102 3.30 14.70 -1.13
C PRO A 102 4.25 15.21 -0.05
N ILE A 103 4.79 14.27 0.72
CA ILE A 103 5.77 14.50 1.77
C ILE A 103 7.06 13.83 1.31
N ALA A 104 8.12 14.61 1.13
CA ALA A 104 9.43 14.07 0.78
C ALA A 104 10.12 13.55 2.05
N ALA A 105 10.37 12.25 2.11
CA ALA A 105 11.22 11.65 3.15
C ALA A 105 12.71 11.70 2.76
N GLY A 106 13.02 12.00 1.49
CA GLY A 106 14.37 11.93 0.96
C GLY A 106 14.86 10.48 0.83
N ALA A 107 16.15 10.24 1.08
CA ALA A 107 16.67 8.88 1.08
C ALA A 107 16.15 8.10 2.30
N ALA A 108 15.75 6.85 2.07
CA ALA A 108 15.11 6.03 3.09
C ALA A 108 15.43 4.55 2.92
N MET A 109 15.47 3.83 4.04
CA MET A 109 15.58 2.38 4.07
C MET A 109 14.20 1.75 4.19
N LEU A 110 13.86 0.87 3.27
CA LEU A 110 12.61 0.11 3.31
C LEU A 110 12.66 -0.92 4.44
N ILE A 111 11.65 -0.91 5.30
CA ILE A 111 11.46 -1.95 6.32
C ILE A 111 10.56 -3.04 5.77
N PHE A 112 9.41 -2.64 5.22
CA PHE A 112 8.43 -3.54 4.64
C PHE A 112 7.46 -2.72 3.79
N GLY A 113 6.99 -3.31 2.70
CA GLY A 113 5.97 -2.69 1.87
C GLY A 113 5.04 -3.71 1.23
N ASN A 114 3.90 -3.21 0.79
CA ASN A 114 2.93 -3.95 0.03
C ASN A 114 2.51 -3.13 -1.19
N ALA A 115 2.49 -3.75 -2.35
CA ALA A 115 2.07 -3.10 -3.57
C ALA A 115 1.10 -3.96 -4.38
N THR A 116 0.27 -3.30 -5.16
CA THR A 116 -0.64 -3.94 -6.10
C THR A 116 -0.44 -3.32 -7.47
N LEU A 117 -0.21 -4.14 -8.47
CA LEU A 117 -0.24 -3.76 -9.89
C LEU A 117 -1.64 -4.09 -10.43
N GLY A 118 -2.23 -3.13 -11.08
CA GLY A 118 -3.48 -3.24 -11.81
C GLY A 118 -3.55 -2.19 -12.90
N LYS A 119 -4.75 -1.82 -13.30
CA LYS A 119 -4.99 -0.81 -14.34
C LYS A 119 -5.77 0.39 -13.79
N GLY A 120 -5.41 1.55 -14.26
CA GLY A 120 -6.21 2.77 -14.11
C GLY A 120 -7.55 2.64 -14.83
N ASP A 121 -8.41 3.62 -14.67
CA ASP A 121 -9.68 3.70 -15.41
C ASP A 121 -9.47 3.89 -16.92
N ASN A 122 -8.35 4.51 -17.32
CA ASN A 122 -7.90 4.66 -18.70
C ASN A 122 -7.27 3.39 -19.30
N GLY A 123 -7.08 2.32 -18.51
CA GLY A 123 -6.45 1.08 -18.93
C GLY A 123 -4.93 1.02 -18.77
N GLU A 124 -4.29 2.14 -18.45
CA GLU A 124 -2.85 2.18 -18.24
C GLU A 124 -2.43 1.50 -16.93
N PRO A 125 -1.19 1.01 -16.80
CA PRO A 125 -0.70 0.41 -15.57
C PRO A 125 -0.84 1.37 -14.38
N LEU A 126 -1.28 0.82 -13.25
CA LEU A 126 -1.39 1.51 -11.97
C LEU A 126 -0.70 0.68 -10.89
N VAL A 127 0.22 1.30 -10.17
CA VAL A 127 0.84 0.72 -8.97
C VAL A 127 0.32 1.46 -7.74
N HIS A 128 -0.31 0.73 -6.84
CA HIS A 128 -0.74 1.20 -5.52
C HIS A 128 0.20 0.61 -4.47
N CYS A 129 0.88 1.43 -3.68
CA CYS A 129 1.92 0.97 -2.78
C CYS A 129 1.84 1.64 -1.41
N HIS A 130 1.96 0.84 -0.36
CA HIS A 130 2.15 1.29 1.01
C HIS A 130 3.43 0.70 1.58
N ALA A 131 4.14 1.46 2.40
CA ALA A 131 5.34 0.97 3.06
C ALA A 131 5.56 1.59 4.43
N ALA A 132 6.32 0.87 5.25
CA ALA A 132 7.03 1.39 6.41
C ALA A 132 8.51 1.50 6.05
N PHE A 133 9.13 2.58 6.44
CA PHE A 133 10.52 2.91 6.11
C PHE A 133 11.18 3.72 7.21
N CYS A 134 12.50 3.73 7.21
CA CYS A 134 13.31 4.55 8.10
C CYS A 134 13.97 5.64 7.27
N ASP A 135 13.82 6.90 7.64
CA ASP A 135 14.49 8.01 6.99
C ASP A 135 15.97 8.11 7.43
N GLN A 136 16.72 9.05 6.86
CA GLN A 136 18.12 9.29 7.23
C GLN A 136 18.32 9.76 8.67
N GLY A 137 17.30 10.33 9.30
CA GLY A 137 17.31 10.73 10.69
C GLY A 137 17.02 9.59 11.67
N GLY A 138 16.71 8.38 11.17
CA GLY A 138 16.33 7.22 11.98
C GLY A 138 14.87 7.22 12.40
N ALA A 139 14.04 8.11 11.87
CA ALA A 139 12.61 8.11 12.17
C ALA A 139 11.89 7.00 11.40
N LEU A 140 11.03 6.26 12.11
CA LEU A 140 10.14 5.27 11.52
C LEU A 140 8.89 5.96 11.00
N LEU A 141 8.70 5.89 9.69
CA LEU A 141 7.62 6.54 8.97
C LEU A 141 6.85 5.50 8.13
N GLY A 142 5.72 5.90 7.60
CA GLY A 142 4.97 5.04 6.70
C GLY A 142 3.79 5.77 6.07
N GLY A 143 3.34 5.23 4.93
CA GLY A 143 2.23 5.83 4.20
C GLY A 143 2.02 5.20 2.83
N HIS A 144 1.21 5.88 2.05
CA HIS A 144 1.00 5.62 0.64
C HIS A 144 2.16 6.21 -0.15
N LEU A 145 3.01 5.36 -0.71
CA LEU A 145 4.13 5.81 -1.55
C LEU A 145 3.63 6.40 -2.86
N ILE A 146 4.38 7.34 -3.41
CA ILE A 146 4.16 7.87 -4.75
C ILE A 146 5.15 7.17 -5.70
N PRO A 147 4.76 6.06 -6.35
CA PRO A 147 5.69 5.20 -7.06
C PRO A 147 6.42 5.89 -8.20
N GLN A 148 5.82 6.91 -8.80
CA GLN A 148 6.38 7.64 -9.94
C GLN A 148 7.58 8.50 -9.57
N THR A 149 7.63 8.99 -8.33
CA THR A 149 8.70 9.88 -7.86
C THR A 149 9.62 9.23 -6.82
N THR A 150 9.23 8.04 -6.30
CA THR A 150 10.07 7.25 -5.40
C THR A 150 11.12 6.50 -6.21
N ILE A 151 12.41 6.79 -5.98
CA ILE A 151 13.54 6.28 -6.77
C ILE A 151 14.30 5.21 -6.00
N VAL A 152 14.53 4.06 -6.62
CA VAL A 152 15.32 2.95 -6.05
C VAL A 152 16.75 3.40 -5.78
N GLY A 153 17.26 3.13 -4.57
CA GLY A 153 18.58 3.50 -4.10
C GLY A 153 19.66 2.48 -4.47
N ALA A 154 20.84 2.63 -3.87
CA ALA A 154 22.00 1.80 -4.18
C ALA A 154 21.78 0.32 -3.83
N ALA A 155 21.08 0.04 -2.72
CA ALA A 155 20.66 -1.33 -2.39
C ALA A 155 19.35 -1.66 -3.12
N PRO A 156 19.35 -2.65 -4.04
CA PRO A 156 18.16 -3.02 -4.80
C PRO A 156 16.96 -3.36 -3.91
N VAL A 157 15.77 -2.93 -4.30
CA VAL A 157 14.55 -3.31 -3.60
C VAL A 157 14.14 -4.72 -4.02
N THR A 158 14.09 -5.63 -3.04
CA THR A 158 13.63 -7.01 -3.26
C THR A 158 12.13 -7.09 -3.15
N VAL A 159 11.49 -7.67 -4.18
CA VAL A 159 10.03 -7.81 -4.26
C VAL A 159 9.63 -9.26 -4.50
N LEU A 160 8.71 -9.76 -3.71
CA LEU A 160 7.98 -11.00 -3.98
C LEU A 160 6.67 -10.67 -4.68
N VAL A 161 6.42 -11.31 -5.79
CA VAL A 161 5.27 -11.08 -6.65
C VAL A 161 4.44 -12.34 -6.72
N THR A 162 3.13 -12.19 -6.55
CA THR A 162 2.13 -13.20 -6.88
C THR A 162 1.27 -12.64 -7.99
N THR A 163 1.28 -13.29 -9.17
CA THR A 163 0.44 -12.86 -10.30
C THR A 163 -1.02 -13.16 -10.03
N LEU A 164 -1.89 -12.29 -10.49
CA LEU A 164 -3.34 -12.44 -10.42
C LEU A 164 -3.84 -12.70 -11.84
N GLU A 165 -4.07 -13.99 -12.16
CA GLU A 165 -4.44 -14.43 -13.49
C GLU A 165 -5.95 -14.69 -13.56
N GLY A 166 -6.55 -14.52 -14.74
CA GLY A 166 -7.98 -14.81 -14.98
C GLY A 166 -8.95 -13.72 -14.50
N PHE A 167 -8.44 -12.63 -13.97
CA PHE A 167 -9.21 -11.41 -13.71
C PHE A 167 -8.28 -10.19 -13.73
N GLU A 168 -8.83 -9.00 -13.90
CA GLU A 168 -8.04 -7.77 -13.80
C GLU A 168 -8.41 -6.98 -12.54
N LEU A 169 -7.44 -6.26 -12.01
CA LEU A 169 -7.67 -5.21 -11.02
C LEU A 169 -7.75 -3.88 -11.74
N ARG A 170 -8.87 -3.20 -11.65
CA ARG A 170 -9.08 -1.91 -12.31
C ARG A 170 -9.57 -0.85 -11.34
N ALA A 171 -8.99 0.34 -11.42
CA ALA A 171 -9.46 1.48 -10.68
C ALA A 171 -10.87 1.85 -11.14
N THR A 172 -11.84 1.73 -10.24
CA THR A 172 -13.26 1.96 -10.49
C THR A 172 -13.78 2.91 -9.42
N TYR A 173 -14.64 3.82 -9.84
CA TYR A 173 -15.32 4.71 -8.90
C TYR A 173 -16.22 3.91 -7.96
N ASP A 174 -16.05 4.15 -6.68
CA ASP A 174 -16.90 3.62 -5.61
C ASP A 174 -17.72 4.74 -4.99
N ALA A 175 -19.04 4.67 -5.17
CA ALA A 175 -19.94 5.72 -4.73
C ALA A 175 -20.07 5.81 -3.20
N GLU A 176 -19.86 4.71 -2.48
CA GLU A 176 -19.95 4.71 -1.02
C GLU A 176 -18.79 5.48 -0.38
N THR A 177 -17.59 5.30 -0.88
CA THR A 177 -16.38 5.97 -0.38
C THR A 177 -16.07 7.29 -1.08
N ASN A 178 -16.71 7.52 -2.24
CA ASN A 178 -16.41 8.60 -3.18
C ASN A 178 -14.93 8.62 -3.59
N LEU A 179 -14.35 7.45 -3.83
CA LEU A 179 -12.97 7.24 -4.27
C LEU A 179 -12.94 6.29 -5.47
N ARG A 180 -11.80 6.29 -6.17
CA ARG A 180 -11.47 5.22 -7.11
C ARG A 180 -10.70 4.14 -6.38
N LEU A 181 -11.20 2.91 -6.43
CA LEU A 181 -10.62 1.75 -5.78
C LEU A 181 -10.24 0.70 -6.82
N LEU A 182 -9.13 0.01 -6.63
CA LEU A 182 -8.78 -1.17 -7.41
C LEU A 182 -9.77 -2.30 -7.08
N GLN A 183 -10.61 -2.63 -8.04
CA GLN A 183 -11.64 -3.67 -7.90
C GLN A 183 -11.37 -4.80 -8.88
N PRO A 184 -11.58 -6.08 -8.47
CA PRO A 184 -11.42 -7.23 -9.36
C PRO A 184 -12.58 -7.29 -10.36
N ARG A 185 -12.25 -7.44 -11.64
CA ARG A 185 -13.20 -7.58 -12.76
C ARG A 185 -12.91 -8.84 -13.56
N GLU A 186 -13.92 -9.38 -14.17
CA GLU A 186 -13.75 -10.41 -15.20
C GLU A 186 -13.09 -9.83 -16.45
N ILE A 187 -12.25 -10.65 -17.10
CA ILE A 187 -11.57 -10.34 -18.36
C ILE A 187 -12.42 -10.91 -19.49
#